data_164cd4aab467b92d21ab8e943a8ece51
#
_entry.id   164cd4aab467b92d21ab8e943a8ece51
#
_cell.length_a   1.000
_cell.length_b   1.000
_cell.length_c   1.000
_cell.angle_alpha   90.00
_cell.angle_beta   90.00
_cell.angle_gamma   90.00
#
_symmetry.space_group_name_H-M   'P 1'
#
loop_
_entity.id
_entity.type
_entity.pdbx_description
1 polymer ?
#
loop_
_entity_poly.entity_id
_entity_poly.type
_entity_poly.pdbx_seq_one_letter_code
_entity_poly.pdbx_strand_id
1 'polypeptide(L)'
;MRVGLSIDPPLGSIPALLTQEGVDVYQTVLRDPGRFGNYGVPEPADRAALVAGMAGRRAWGVAHGSLLVNLASPEGRIRNSSVSSLLADLKVAAEVGLDAVCFHVGYAKGHPSAEEALVLATRKLGELIAKMPAGPRLLLENSCEGSELGQTIPELARLIRDVGAPAEQFGLLIDTCHIHAAGFDLSGDEGGARLADALAAEGVLERVMAFHLNDCQLPCGAHRDRHAAPGTGTIGMGVVSVARHPAFANLPGVLELDLDDARGGLTFLREHGAVNP
;
A
#
# COMPACT_ATOMS: atom_id res chain seq x y z
N MET A 1 -1.24 9.34 13.75
CA MET A 1 -0.59 8.31 12.89
C MET A 1 0.89 8.63 12.72
N ARG A 2 1.75 7.65 12.50
CA ARG A 2 3.14 7.90 12.03
C ARG A 2 3.08 8.05 10.51
N VAL A 3 3.57 9.16 9.98
CA VAL A 3 3.45 9.46 8.54
C VAL A 3 4.82 9.69 7.94
N GLY A 4 5.05 9.12 6.76
CA GLY A 4 6.30 9.23 6.02
C GLY A 4 6.08 9.34 4.51
N LEU A 5 7.12 9.04 3.75
CA LEU A 5 7.25 9.44 2.35
C LEU A 5 7.52 8.23 1.45
N SER A 6 7.11 8.34 0.19
CA SER A 6 7.62 7.48 -0.88
C SER A 6 8.97 8.00 -1.35
N ILE A 7 9.98 7.11 -1.38
CA ILE A 7 11.38 7.44 -1.67
C ILE A 7 11.92 6.46 -2.70
N ASP A 8 12.20 6.96 -3.88
CA ASP A 8 12.80 6.16 -4.94
C ASP A 8 14.27 5.79 -4.64
N PRO A 9 14.79 4.70 -5.21
CA PRO A 9 16.20 4.34 -5.14
C PRO A 9 17.13 5.49 -5.61
N PRO A 10 18.37 5.54 -5.08
CA PRO A 10 19.08 4.45 -4.42
C PRO A 10 18.68 4.27 -2.96
N LEU A 11 18.59 3.01 -2.52
CA LEU A 11 18.16 2.64 -1.17
C LEU A 11 19.07 3.21 -0.07
N GLY A 12 20.37 3.30 -0.34
CA GLY A 12 21.34 3.86 0.59
C GLY A 12 21.13 5.34 0.92
N SER A 13 20.33 6.07 0.14
CA SER A 13 19.97 7.47 0.44
C SER A 13 18.83 7.60 1.46
N ILE A 14 18.01 6.56 1.62
CA ILE A 14 16.81 6.58 2.47
C ILE A 14 17.12 7.01 3.92
N PRO A 15 18.11 6.46 4.63
CA PRO A 15 18.39 6.83 6.02
C PRO A 15 18.67 8.33 6.22
N ALA A 16 19.37 8.95 5.27
CA ALA A 16 19.66 10.38 5.31
C ALA A 16 18.41 11.22 5.08
N LEU A 17 17.58 10.85 4.09
CA LEU A 17 16.31 11.51 3.80
C LEU A 17 15.32 11.41 4.98
N LEU A 18 15.18 10.24 5.60
CA LEU A 18 14.35 10.09 6.80
C LEU A 18 14.78 11.04 7.93
N THR A 19 16.10 11.22 8.11
CA THR A 19 16.62 12.17 9.10
C THR A 19 16.32 13.61 8.72
N GLN A 20 16.54 13.98 7.46
CA GLN A 20 16.31 15.32 6.93
C GLN A 20 14.84 15.74 7.07
N GLU A 21 13.91 14.83 6.75
CA GLU A 21 12.48 15.10 6.77
C GLU A 21 11.84 14.89 8.16
N GLY A 22 12.59 14.32 9.12
CA GLY A 22 12.10 14.05 10.47
C GLY A 22 10.96 13.04 10.47
N VAL A 23 11.08 11.97 9.68
CA VAL A 23 10.09 10.90 9.59
C VAL A 23 10.74 9.52 9.83
N ASP A 24 9.92 8.54 10.20
CA ASP A 24 10.35 7.19 10.49
C ASP A 24 9.49 6.11 9.78
N VAL A 25 8.74 6.53 8.76
CA VAL A 25 7.95 5.69 7.87
C VAL A 25 8.38 5.99 6.44
N TYR A 26 8.49 4.95 5.60
CA TYR A 26 8.82 5.15 4.20
C TYR A 26 8.30 4.02 3.32
N GLN A 27 8.07 4.35 2.06
CA GLN A 27 7.89 3.43 0.96
C GLN A 27 9.06 3.53 0.00
N THR A 28 9.38 2.45 -0.68
CA THR A 28 10.33 2.42 -1.79
C THR A 28 9.91 1.38 -2.82
N VAL A 29 10.66 1.26 -3.91
CA VAL A 29 10.53 0.18 -4.88
C VAL A 29 11.82 -0.66 -4.91
N LEU A 30 11.68 -1.98 -5.07
CA LEU A 30 12.82 -2.92 -5.08
C LEU A 30 13.17 -3.39 -6.50
N ARG A 31 12.49 -2.85 -7.50
CA ARG A 31 12.73 -3.06 -8.93
C ARG A 31 11.96 -2.05 -9.76
N ASP A 32 12.22 -2.00 -11.07
CA ASP A 32 11.43 -1.22 -12.02
C ASP A 32 9.94 -1.64 -11.94
N PRO A 33 9.03 -0.77 -11.51
CA PRO A 33 7.61 -1.13 -11.34
C PRO A 33 6.90 -1.43 -12.67
N GLY A 34 7.42 -0.97 -13.79
CA GLY A 34 6.87 -1.18 -15.13
C GLY A 34 7.39 -2.43 -15.85
N ARG A 35 8.18 -3.28 -15.18
CA ARG A 35 8.79 -4.47 -15.81
C ARG A 35 8.81 -5.68 -14.89
N PHE A 36 8.52 -6.86 -15.48
CA PHE A 36 8.81 -8.12 -14.79
C PHE A 36 10.29 -8.52 -14.92
N GLY A 37 10.80 -9.24 -13.91
CA GLY A 37 12.16 -9.75 -13.88
C GLY A 37 13.09 -8.94 -12.99
N ASN A 38 14.38 -8.99 -13.27
CA ASN A 38 15.41 -8.38 -12.41
C ASN A 38 15.83 -6.96 -12.87
N TYR A 39 14.94 -6.23 -13.49
CA TYR A 39 15.22 -4.85 -13.90
C TYR A 39 15.14 -3.91 -12.70
N GLY A 40 16.13 -3.05 -12.54
CA GLY A 40 16.16 -2.06 -11.47
C GLY A 40 16.32 -2.63 -10.05
N VAL A 41 16.69 -3.92 -9.90
CA VAL A 41 16.98 -4.49 -8.58
C VAL A 41 18.19 -3.76 -7.99
N PRO A 42 18.09 -3.25 -6.75
CA PRO A 42 19.20 -2.51 -6.13
C PRO A 42 20.47 -3.37 -6.01
N GLU A 43 21.61 -2.77 -6.31
CA GLU A 43 22.90 -3.43 -6.20
C GLU A 43 23.19 -3.88 -4.76
N PRO A 44 23.97 -4.95 -4.54
CA PRO A 44 24.29 -5.44 -3.20
C PRO A 44 24.88 -4.37 -2.27
N ALA A 45 25.71 -3.47 -2.80
CA ALA A 45 26.27 -2.36 -2.03
C ALA A 45 25.22 -1.35 -1.57
N ASP A 46 24.22 -1.07 -2.40
CA ASP A 46 23.13 -0.16 -2.08
C ASP A 46 22.20 -0.75 -1.01
N ARG A 47 21.89 -2.06 -1.12
CA ARG A 47 21.15 -2.79 -0.08
C ARG A 47 21.90 -2.80 1.25
N ALA A 48 23.22 -3.06 1.23
CA ALA A 48 24.04 -3.02 2.43
C ALA A 48 24.09 -1.62 3.06
N ALA A 49 24.11 -0.57 2.25
CA ALA A 49 24.05 0.83 2.73
C ALA A 49 22.74 1.14 3.44
N LEU A 50 21.59 0.69 2.92
CA LEU A 50 20.30 0.80 3.62
C LEU A 50 20.36 0.10 4.97
N VAL A 51 20.74 -1.17 5.01
CA VAL A 51 20.82 -1.96 6.27
C VAL A 51 21.69 -1.26 7.29
N ALA A 52 22.89 -0.80 6.90
CA ALA A 52 23.81 -0.10 7.79
C ALA A 52 23.23 1.23 8.29
N GLY A 53 22.61 2.01 7.42
CA GLY A 53 22.04 3.31 7.77
C GLY A 53 20.76 3.21 8.61
N MET A 54 20.07 2.08 8.58
CA MET A 54 18.88 1.80 9.40
C MET A 54 19.21 1.16 10.74
N ALA A 55 20.46 0.75 10.98
CA ALA A 55 20.88 0.11 12.23
C ALA A 55 20.56 0.99 13.45
N GLY A 56 19.81 0.43 14.41
CA GLY A 56 19.38 1.14 15.62
C GLY A 56 18.20 2.11 15.45
N ARG A 57 17.65 2.26 14.24
CA ARG A 57 16.45 3.05 14.00
C ARG A 57 15.19 2.18 14.15
N ARG A 58 14.12 2.79 14.66
CA ARG A 58 12.78 2.22 14.69
C ARG A 58 11.94 2.81 13.54
N ALA A 59 12.37 2.57 12.31
CA ALA A 59 11.60 2.97 11.15
C ALA A 59 10.74 1.81 10.65
N TRP A 60 9.60 2.14 10.04
CA TRP A 60 8.75 1.19 9.34
C TRP A 60 8.90 1.39 7.84
N GLY A 61 9.19 0.32 7.11
CA GLY A 61 9.42 0.37 5.68
C GLY A 61 8.56 -0.61 4.89
N VAL A 62 8.02 -0.15 3.76
CA VAL A 62 7.27 -0.96 2.80
C VAL A 62 7.87 -0.83 1.41
N ALA A 63 7.87 -1.92 0.65
CA ALA A 63 8.15 -1.86 -0.78
C ALA A 63 6.86 -1.95 -1.57
N HIS A 64 6.69 -1.09 -2.59
CA HIS A 64 5.61 -1.25 -3.56
C HIS A 64 6.02 -2.27 -4.63
N GLY A 65 5.17 -3.26 -4.87
CA GLY A 65 5.36 -4.27 -5.90
C GLY A 65 5.17 -3.70 -7.31
N SER A 66 5.53 -4.50 -8.32
CA SER A 66 5.34 -4.07 -9.72
C SER A 66 3.88 -3.79 -10.05
N LEU A 67 3.64 -2.68 -10.76
CA LEU A 67 2.32 -2.31 -11.31
C LEU A 67 1.79 -3.29 -12.37
N LEU A 68 2.67 -4.18 -12.88
CA LEU A 68 2.27 -5.23 -13.81
C LEU A 68 1.69 -6.47 -13.12
N VAL A 69 1.66 -6.51 -11.79
CA VAL A 69 1.09 -7.65 -11.06
C VAL A 69 -0.37 -7.83 -11.43
N ASN A 70 -0.70 -9.05 -11.86
CA ASN A 70 -2.07 -9.46 -12.12
C ASN A 70 -2.23 -10.95 -11.78
N LEU A 71 -2.57 -11.23 -10.53
CA LEU A 71 -2.80 -12.59 -10.03
C LEU A 71 -4.08 -13.21 -10.58
N ALA A 72 -4.99 -12.38 -11.11
CA ALA A 72 -6.21 -12.79 -11.77
C ALA A 72 -6.06 -12.97 -13.29
N SER A 73 -4.92 -12.65 -13.91
CA SER A 73 -4.79 -12.70 -15.37
C SER A 73 -5.25 -14.05 -15.96
N PRO A 74 -6.02 -14.10 -17.06
CA PRO A 74 -6.34 -15.35 -17.73
C PRO A 74 -5.09 -16.03 -18.34
N GLU A 75 -4.01 -15.27 -18.55
CA GLU A 75 -2.74 -15.78 -19.06
C GLU A 75 -1.87 -16.36 -17.95
N GLY A 76 -1.61 -17.68 -18.01
CA GLY A 76 -0.78 -18.37 -17.01
C GLY A 76 0.62 -17.78 -16.85
N ARG A 77 1.22 -17.29 -17.95
CA ARG A 77 2.54 -16.64 -17.91
C ARG A 77 2.53 -15.38 -17.06
N ILE A 78 1.53 -14.50 -17.23
CA ILE A 78 1.39 -13.26 -16.46
C ILE A 78 1.20 -13.57 -14.97
N ARG A 79 0.28 -14.49 -14.62
CA ARG A 79 0.06 -14.92 -13.23
C ARG A 79 1.34 -15.43 -12.58
N ASN A 80 2.08 -16.30 -13.26
CA ASN A 80 3.32 -16.88 -12.74
C ASN A 80 4.42 -15.82 -12.60
N SER A 81 4.53 -14.89 -13.55
CA SER A 81 5.44 -13.75 -13.46
C SER A 81 5.09 -12.85 -12.28
N SER A 82 3.78 -12.59 -12.03
CA SER A 82 3.30 -11.82 -10.89
C SER A 82 3.69 -12.45 -9.56
N VAL A 83 3.44 -13.76 -9.39
CA VAL A 83 3.86 -14.51 -8.20
C VAL A 83 5.38 -14.46 -8.02
N SER A 84 6.14 -14.69 -9.11
CA SER A 84 7.61 -14.68 -9.04
C SER A 84 8.17 -13.29 -8.70
N SER A 85 7.55 -12.22 -9.22
CA SER A 85 7.94 -10.84 -8.92
C SER A 85 7.73 -10.53 -7.44
N LEU A 86 6.53 -10.78 -6.90
CA LEU A 86 6.23 -10.54 -5.48
C LEU A 86 7.10 -11.37 -4.54
N LEU A 87 7.37 -12.66 -4.86
CA LEU A 87 8.30 -13.48 -4.08
C LEU A 87 9.73 -12.94 -4.11
N ALA A 88 10.15 -12.38 -5.23
CA ALA A 88 11.47 -11.78 -5.33
C ALA A 88 11.56 -10.46 -4.55
N ASP A 89 10.48 -9.63 -4.56
CA ASP A 89 10.42 -8.42 -3.73
C ASP A 89 10.41 -8.77 -2.25
N LEU A 90 9.63 -9.76 -1.82
CA LEU A 90 9.60 -10.23 -0.43
C LEU A 90 10.98 -10.74 0.06
N LYS A 91 11.75 -11.40 -0.82
CA LYS A 91 13.11 -11.84 -0.48
C LYS A 91 14.06 -10.67 -0.26
N VAL A 92 14.03 -9.68 -1.17
CA VAL A 92 14.86 -8.48 -0.99
C VAL A 92 14.40 -7.66 0.21
N ALA A 93 13.08 -7.52 0.43
CA ALA A 93 12.53 -6.87 1.60
C ALA A 93 13.00 -7.52 2.91
N ALA A 94 13.00 -8.85 2.98
CA ALA A 94 13.55 -9.59 4.13
C ALA A 94 15.06 -9.35 4.32
N GLU A 95 15.83 -9.30 3.23
CA GLU A 95 17.27 -9.04 3.26
C GLU A 95 17.59 -7.64 3.81
N VAL A 96 16.82 -6.63 3.40
CA VAL A 96 17.08 -5.23 3.79
C VAL A 96 16.28 -4.78 5.01
N GLY A 97 15.47 -5.65 5.61
CA GLY A 97 14.75 -5.39 6.85
C GLY A 97 13.50 -4.52 6.68
N LEU A 98 12.83 -4.57 5.53
CA LEU A 98 11.51 -3.95 5.37
C LEU A 98 10.43 -4.77 6.10
N ASP A 99 9.40 -4.07 6.57
CA ASP A 99 8.29 -4.66 7.31
C ASP A 99 7.25 -5.31 6.39
N ALA A 100 7.12 -4.80 5.15
CA ALA A 100 6.08 -5.26 4.23
C ALA A 100 6.43 -5.06 2.74
N VAL A 101 5.66 -5.76 1.90
CA VAL A 101 5.50 -5.48 0.46
C VAL A 101 4.02 -5.25 0.19
N CYS A 102 3.64 -4.11 -0.38
CA CYS A 102 2.28 -3.84 -0.84
C CYS A 102 2.14 -4.06 -2.35
N PHE A 103 0.91 -4.32 -2.81
CA PHE A 103 0.64 -4.63 -4.20
C PHE A 103 -0.85 -4.55 -4.53
N HIS A 104 -1.19 -4.28 -5.79
CA HIS A 104 -2.54 -4.47 -6.35
C HIS A 104 -2.74 -5.90 -6.82
N VAL A 105 -3.93 -6.46 -6.59
CA VAL A 105 -4.19 -7.89 -6.88
C VAL A 105 -4.33 -8.20 -8.37
N GLY A 106 -4.69 -7.20 -9.17
CA GLY A 106 -4.84 -7.29 -10.62
C GLY A 106 -6.25 -7.02 -11.13
N TYR A 107 -6.59 -7.54 -12.29
CA TYR A 107 -7.72 -7.10 -13.11
C TYR A 107 -8.64 -8.25 -13.48
N ALA A 108 -9.96 -8.01 -13.52
CA ALA A 108 -10.96 -8.96 -14.04
C ALA A 108 -11.02 -9.03 -15.58
N LYS A 109 -10.31 -8.14 -16.27
CA LYS A 109 -10.31 -8.08 -17.75
C LYS A 109 -9.93 -9.43 -18.38
N GLY A 110 -10.74 -9.90 -19.31
CA GLY A 110 -10.54 -11.16 -20.00
C GLY A 110 -11.18 -12.37 -19.32
N HIS A 111 -11.86 -12.19 -18.18
CA HIS A 111 -12.71 -13.20 -17.55
C HIS A 111 -14.18 -13.03 -17.93
N PRO A 112 -14.98 -14.12 -17.89
CA PRO A 112 -16.44 -14.05 -18.06
C PRO A 112 -17.12 -13.21 -16.97
N SER A 113 -16.54 -13.15 -15.77
CA SER A 113 -17.05 -12.40 -14.63
C SER A 113 -15.93 -11.96 -13.68
N ALA A 114 -16.17 -10.91 -12.90
CA ALA A 114 -15.29 -10.50 -11.81
C ALA A 114 -15.16 -11.60 -10.74
N GLU A 115 -16.22 -12.40 -10.55
CA GLU A 115 -16.25 -13.54 -9.64
C GLU A 115 -15.19 -14.58 -10.00
N GLU A 116 -15.09 -14.99 -11.25
CA GLU A 116 -14.07 -15.95 -11.70
C GLU A 116 -12.66 -15.41 -11.53
N ALA A 117 -12.47 -14.12 -11.79
CA ALA A 117 -11.20 -13.44 -11.59
C ALA A 117 -10.80 -13.42 -10.10
N LEU A 118 -11.73 -13.11 -9.19
CA LEU A 118 -11.51 -13.14 -7.74
C LEU A 118 -11.12 -14.52 -7.23
N VAL A 119 -11.84 -15.56 -7.64
CA VAL A 119 -11.52 -16.95 -7.28
C VAL A 119 -10.10 -17.33 -7.72
N LEU A 120 -9.72 -16.92 -8.94
CA LEU A 120 -8.37 -17.19 -9.44
C LEU A 120 -7.30 -16.42 -8.67
N ALA A 121 -7.54 -15.12 -8.40
CA ALA A 121 -6.65 -14.27 -7.60
C ALA A 121 -6.45 -14.85 -6.20
N THR A 122 -7.52 -15.22 -5.50
CA THR A 122 -7.50 -15.84 -4.18
C THR A 122 -6.63 -17.09 -4.13
N ARG A 123 -6.80 -17.98 -5.12
CA ARG A 123 -5.97 -19.17 -5.22
C ARG A 123 -4.49 -18.83 -5.40
N LYS A 124 -4.18 -17.86 -6.27
CA LYS A 124 -2.80 -17.43 -6.53
C LYS A 124 -2.18 -16.72 -5.34
N LEU A 125 -2.94 -15.96 -4.57
CA LEU A 125 -2.52 -15.40 -3.30
C LEU A 125 -2.15 -16.50 -2.29
N GLY A 126 -2.97 -17.51 -2.14
CA GLY A 126 -2.66 -18.66 -1.28
C GLY A 126 -1.37 -19.38 -1.68
N GLU A 127 -1.16 -19.60 -3.00
CA GLU A 127 0.09 -20.19 -3.53
C GLU A 127 1.33 -19.32 -3.27
N LEU A 128 1.18 -17.99 -3.34
CA LEU A 128 2.23 -17.02 -3.04
C LEU A 128 2.59 -17.04 -1.55
N ILE A 129 1.59 -16.90 -0.69
CA ILE A 129 1.76 -16.82 0.77
C ILE A 129 2.41 -18.09 1.32
N ALA A 130 2.04 -19.26 0.81
CA ALA A 130 2.66 -20.53 1.18
C ALA A 130 4.17 -20.62 0.86
N LYS A 131 4.70 -19.71 0.03
CA LYS A 131 6.12 -19.67 -0.41
C LYS A 131 6.87 -18.45 0.09
N MET A 132 6.21 -17.56 0.85
CA MET A 132 6.84 -16.34 1.36
C MET A 132 8.01 -16.65 2.29
N PRO A 133 9.09 -15.85 2.25
CA PRO A 133 10.08 -15.88 3.31
C PRO A 133 9.48 -15.40 4.64
N ALA A 134 10.08 -15.79 5.75
CA ALA A 134 9.78 -15.19 7.04
C ALA A 134 10.24 -13.72 7.06
N GLY A 135 9.52 -12.89 7.79
CA GLY A 135 9.85 -11.46 8.01
C GLY A 135 8.78 -10.53 7.46
N PRO A 136 8.91 -10.02 6.21
CA PRO A 136 7.99 -9.01 5.70
C PRO A 136 6.58 -9.57 5.48
N ARG A 137 5.57 -8.73 5.75
CA ARG A 137 4.16 -9.02 5.45
C ARG A 137 3.86 -8.72 3.99
N LEU A 138 2.85 -9.38 3.46
CA LEU A 138 2.26 -9.05 2.19
C LEU A 138 1.00 -8.21 2.43
N LEU A 139 0.92 -7.00 1.88
CA LEU A 139 -0.20 -6.10 2.07
C LEU A 139 -0.95 -5.91 0.75
N LEU A 140 -2.21 -6.32 0.74
CA LEU A 140 -3.11 -6.05 -0.37
C LEU A 140 -3.57 -4.60 -0.31
N GLU A 141 -3.28 -3.86 -1.35
CA GLU A 141 -3.77 -2.51 -1.52
C GLU A 141 -5.08 -2.50 -2.29
N ASN A 142 -6.01 -1.63 -1.86
CA ASN A 142 -7.23 -1.40 -2.63
C ASN A 142 -6.93 -0.61 -3.91
N SER A 143 -7.75 -0.84 -4.92
CA SER A 143 -7.63 -0.22 -6.25
C SER A 143 -8.85 0.67 -6.55
N CYS A 144 -8.85 1.35 -7.71
CA CYS A 144 -9.99 2.19 -8.10
C CYS A 144 -10.32 2.24 -9.59
N GLU A 145 -9.48 1.70 -10.47
CA GLU A 145 -9.63 1.91 -11.91
C GLU A 145 -10.23 0.71 -12.65
N GLY A 146 -11.10 1.02 -13.60
CA GLY A 146 -11.56 0.08 -14.62
C GLY A 146 -12.07 -1.26 -14.09
N SER A 147 -11.44 -2.35 -14.49
CA SER A 147 -11.75 -3.73 -14.07
C SER A 147 -10.81 -4.28 -13.01
N GLU A 148 -10.13 -3.42 -12.27
CA GLU A 148 -9.30 -3.83 -11.13
C GLU A 148 -10.15 -4.52 -10.06
N LEU A 149 -9.53 -5.45 -9.36
CA LEU A 149 -10.11 -6.16 -8.22
C LEU A 149 -9.68 -5.50 -6.91
N GLY A 150 -10.50 -5.62 -5.87
CA GLY A 150 -10.19 -5.02 -4.58
C GLY A 150 -10.56 -3.54 -4.49
N GLN A 151 -11.52 -3.07 -5.27
CA GLN A 151 -11.96 -1.68 -5.24
C GLN A 151 -12.84 -1.34 -4.04
N THR A 152 -13.56 -2.32 -3.49
CA THR A 152 -14.52 -2.10 -2.41
C THR A 152 -14.14 -2.83 -1.14
N ILE A 153 -14.58 -2.32 0.02
CA ILE A 153 -14.34 -2.97 1.31
C ILE A 153 -14.89 -4.40 1.34
N PRO A 154 -16.09 -4.72 0.83
CA PRO A 154 -16.57 -6.09 0.72
C PRO A 154 -15.67 -7.01 -0.12
N GLU A 155 -15.10 -6.54 -1.24
CA GLU A 155 -14.15 -7.32 -2.05
C GLU A 155 -12.84 -7.58 -1.31
N LEU A 156 -12.28 -6.57 -0.64
CA LEU A 156 -11.08 -6.72 0.19
C LEU A 156 -11.32 -7.73 1.31
N ALA A 157 -12.45 -7.60 2.01
CA ALA A 157 -12.85 -8.51 3.07
C ALA A 157 -13.00 -9.95 2.57
N ARG A 158 -13.57 -10.11 1.39
CA ARG A 158 -13.68 -11.42 0.75
C ARG A 158 -12.31 -12.02 0.44
N LEU A 159 -11.39 -11.26 -0.18
CA LEU A 159 -10.03 -11.72 -0.45
C LEU A 159 -9.29 -12.14 0.83
N ILE A 160 -9.41 -11.36 1.90
CA ILE A 160 -8.83 -11.69 3.21
C ILE A 160 -9.41 -13.00 3.76
N ARG A 161 -10.74 -13.17 3.76
CA ARG A 161 -11.42 -14.37 4.28
C ARG A 161 -11.10 -15.62 3.46
N ASP A 162 -11.20 -15.50 2.13
CA ASP A 162 -11.06 -16.65 1.24
C ASP A 162 -9.61 -17.17 1.16
N VAL A 163 -8.63 -16.26 1.29
CA VAL A 163 -7.20 -16.63 1.43
C VAL A 163 -6.94 -17.29 2.78
N GLY A 164 -7.56 -16.81 3.85
CA GLY A 164 -7.48 -17.43 5.18
C GLY A 164 -6.09 -17.41 5.83
N ALA A 165 -5.17 -16.55 5.34
CA ALA A 165 -3.82 -16.46 5.89
C ALA A 165 -3.78 -15.71 7.24
N PRO A 166 -2.81 -16.01 8.12
CA PRO A 166 -2.61 -15.29 9.38
C PRO A 166 -2.34 -13.80 9.16
N ALA A 167 -2.76 -12.94 10.11
CA ALA A 167 -2.54 -11.49 10.04
C ALA A 167 -1.05 -11.12 10.03
N GLU A 168 -0.20 -11.95 10.62
CA GLU A 168 1.26 -11.78 10.63
C GLU A 168 1.88 -11.94 9.25
N GLN A 169 1.19 -12.54 8.29
CA GLN A 169 1.67 -12.77 6.93
C GLN A 169 0.95 -11.91 5.89
N PHE A 170 -0.37 -11.70 6.06
CA PHE A 170 -1.21 -11.06 5.04
C PHE A 170 -2.20 -10.09 5.66
N GLY A 171 -2.25 -8.86 5.15
CA GLY A 171 -3.13 -7.80 5.61
C GLY A 171 -3.51 -6.84 4.51
N LEU A 172 -4.06 -5.69 4.90
CA LEU A 172 -4.50 -4.62 4.01
C LEU A 172 -3.61 -3.39 4.18
N LEU A 173 -3.31 -2.74 3.10
CA LEU A 173 -2.92 -1.35 3.02
C LEU A 173 -4.08 -0.59 2.37
N ILE A 174 -4.57 0.46 3.01
CA ILE A 174 -5.68 1.25 2.47
C ILE A 174 -5.14 2.54 1.88
N ASP A 175 -5.32 2.73 0.58
CA ASP A 175 -5.12 4.01 -0.07
C ASP A 175 -6.40 4.84 0.01
N THR A 176 -6.30 6.04 0.60
CA THR A 176 -7.43 6.94 0.82
C THR A 176 -7.93 7.57 -0.47
N CYS A 177 -7.05 7.84 -1.44
CA CYS A 177 -7.45 8.28 -2.77
C CYS A 177 -8.21 7.19 -3.51
N HIS A 178 -7.67 5.96 -3.53
CA HIS A 178 -8.28 4.84 -4.26
C HIS A 178 -9.66 4.49 -3.72
N ILE A 179 -9.83 4.38 -2.38
CA ILE A 179 -11.14 4.04 -1.82
C ILE A 179 -12.18 5.15 -2.10
N HIS A 180 -11.76 6.43 -2.07
CA HIS A 180 -12.59 7.57 -2.42
C HIS A 180 -12.94 7.57 -3.91
N ALA A 181 -11.97 7.38 -4.78
CA ALA A 181 -12.17 7.28 -6.22
C ALA A 181 -13.04 6.09 -6.62
N ALA A 182 -13.01 4.99 -5.86
CA ALA A 182 -13.89 3.82 -6.06
C ALA A 182 -15.34 4.04 -5.56
N GLY A 183 -15.64 5.19 -4.93
CA GLY A 183 -16.99 5.57 -4.54
C GLY A 183 -17.29 5.52 -3.04
N PHE A 184 -16.30 5.22 -2.20
CA PHE A 184 -16.45 5.33 -0.74
C PHE A 184 -16.07 6.75 -0.28
N ASP A 185 -17.06 7.57 -0.01
CA ASP A 185 -16.82 8.99 0.34
C ASP A 185 -16.08 9.14 1.68
N LEU A 186 -14.83 9.60 1.59
CA LEU A 186 -13.98 9.92 2.74
C LEU A 186 -14.01 11.40 3.13
N SER A 187 -14.72 12.26 2.40
CA SER A 187 -14.68 13.71 2.62
C SER A 187 -15.20 14.11 4.01
N GLY A 188 -14.64 15.21 4.55
CA GLY A 188 -15.05 15.82 5.81
C GLY A 188 -14.63 15.08 7.07
N ASP A 189 -15.01 15.62 8.23
CA ASP A 189 -14.50 15.22 9.55
C ASP A 189 -14.90 13.81 9.99
N GLU A 190 -15.94 13.23 9.38
CA GLU A 190 -16.44 11.88 9.69
C GLU A 190 -15.85 10.78 8.79
N GLY A 191 -14.98 11.13 7.84
CA GLY A 191 -14.41 10.18 6.87
C GLY A 191 -13.72 8.99 7.54
N GLY A 192 -12.92 9.25 8.56
CA GLY A 192 -12.23 8.22 9.34
C GLY A 192 -13.17 7.28 10.10
N ALA A 193 -14.24 7.82 10.70
CA ALA A 193 -15.24 7.01 11.40
C ALA A 193 -16.00 6.12 10.42
N ARG A 194 -16.47 6.69 9.30
CA ARG A 194 -17.15 5.91 8.26
C ARG A 194 -16.29 4.75 7.74
N LEU A 195 -14.99 4.99 7.52
CA LEU A 195 -14.06 3.96 7.08
C LEU A 195 -13.89 2.86 8.13
N ALA A 196 -13.67 3.24 9.38
CA ALA A 196 -13.50 2.28 10.48
C ALA A 196 -14.76 1.41 10.68
N ASP A 197 -15.94 2.02 10.67
CA ASP A 197 -17.21 1.33 10.81
C ASP A 197 -17.45 0.34 9.64
N ALA A 198 -17.16 0.75 8.41
CA ALA A 198 -17.31 -0.12 7.24
C ALA A 198 -16.34 -1.32 7.27
N LEU A 199 -15.07 -1.10 7.64
CA LEU A 199 -14.08 -2.17 7.80
C LEU A 199 -14.45 -3.11 8.96
N ALA A 200 -14.99 -2.58 10.05
CA ALA A 200 -15.45 -3.37 11.18
C ALA A 200 -16.70 -4.20 10.83
N ALA A 201 -17.65 -3.63 10.09
CA ALA A 201 -18.84 -4.34 9.63
C ALA A 201 -18.50 -5.55 8.75
N GLU A 202 -17.43 -5.45 7.94
CA GLU A 202 -16.92 -6.55 7.13
C GLU A 202 -15.95 -7.48 7.89
N GLY A 203 -15.62 -7.16 9.15
CA GLY A 203 -14.75 -7.98 10.00
C GLY A 203 -13.27 -7.95 9.60
N VAL A 204 -12.82 -6.86 8.97
CA VAL A 204 -11.43 -6.73 8.48
C VAL A 204 -10.69 -5.51 9.03
N LEU A 205 -11.27 -4.80 9.99
CA LEU A 205 -10.61 -3.64 10.62
C LEU A 205 -9.21 -3.99 11.15
N GLU A 206 -9.09 -5.10 11.87
CA GLU A 206 -7.82 -5.59 12.45
C GLU A 206 -6.83 -6.13 11.40
N ARG A 207 -7.23 -6.18 10.13
CA ARG A 207 -6.38 -6.58 9.02
C ARG A 207 -5.71 -5.38 8.34
N VAL A 208 -6.14 -4.15 8.67
CA VAL A 208 -5.49 -2.92 8.17
C VAL A 208 -4.17 -2.72 8.91
N MET A 209 -3.08 -2.68 8.16
CA MET A 209 -1.72 -2.62 8.68
C MET A 209 -1.01 -1.31 8.35
N ALA A 210 -1.44 -0.63 7.29
CA ALA A 210 -0.84 0.61 6.82
C ALA A 210 -1.82 1.41 5.95
N PHE A 211 -1.45 2.65 5.65
CA PHE A 211 -2.18 3.53 4.75
C PHE A 211 -1.26 4.14 3.69
N HIS A 212 -1.78 4.35 2.48
CA HIS A 212 -1.39 5.46 1.64
C HIS A 212 -2.34 6.61 1.96
N LEU A 213 -1.78 7.70 2.51
CA LEU A 213 -2.56 8.85 3.00
C LEU A 213 -2.64 9.94 1.94
N ASN A 214 -3.10 9.58 0.76
CA ASN A 214 -3.22 10.50 -0.35
C ASN A 214 -4.58 11.21 -0.33
N ASP A 215 -4.60 12.51 -0.65
CA ASP A 215 -5.84 13.17 -1.06
C ASP A 215 -6.14 12.82 -2.53
N CYS A 216 -7.30 13.19 -3.04
CA CYS A 216 -7.73 12.86 -4.40
C CYS A 216 -8.04 14.12 -5.19
N GLN A 217 -7.46 14.26 -6.41
CA GLN A 217 -7.75 15.41 -7.29
C GLN A 217 -9.18 15.36 -7.84
N LEU A 218 -9.79 14.19 -7.91
CA LEU A 218 -11.07 13.96 -8.56
C LEU A 218 -12.17 13.69 -7.53
N PRO A 219 -13.45 13.93 -7.88
CA PRO A 219 -14.56 13.67 -6.96
C PRO A 219 -14.72 12.18 -6.66
N CYS A 220 -15.40 11.90 -5.56
CA CYS A 220 -15.78 10.54 -5.16
C CYS A 220 -16.46 9.79 -6.30
N GLY A 221 -16.05 8.55 -6.54
CA GLY A 221 -16.60 7.71 -7.60
C GLY A 221 -16.10 8.03 -9.01
N ALA A 222 -15.01 8.78 -9.14
CA ALA A 222 -14.43 9.09 -10.45
C ALA A 222 -13.77 7.88 -11.15
N HIS A 223 -13.46 6.81 -10.41
CA HIS A 223 -12.79 5.60 -10.89
C HIS A 223 -11.48 5.89 -11.63
N ARG A 224 -10.71 6.81 -11.10
CA ARG A 224 -9.38 7.18 -11.61
C ARG A 224 -8.44 7.51 -10.47
N ASP A 225 -7.27 6.93 -10.54
CA ASP A 225 -6.17 7.24 -9.64
C ASP A 225 -5.54 8.59 -10.01
N ARG A 226 -5.71 9.58 -9.11
CA ARG A 226 -5.09 10.92 -9.22
C ARG A 226 -4.83 11.43 -7.81
N HIS A 227 -3.67 11.08 -7.28
CA HIS A 227 -3.22 11.53 -5.97
C HIS A 227 -3.08 13.04 -5.90
N ALA A 228 -3.39 13.59 -4.74
CA ALA A 228 -3.12 14.98 -4.37
C ALA A 228 -2.48 15.02 -2.98
N ALA A 229 -1.76 16.08 -2.67
CA ALA A 229 -1.26 16.29 -1.33
C ALA A 229 -2.42 16.46 -0.33
N PRO A 230 -2.34 15.88 0.88
CA PRO A 230 -3.35 16.07 1.91
C PRO A 230 -3.78 17.53 2.08
N GLY A 231 -5.08 17.77 2.02
CA GLY A 231 -5.71 19.10 2.13
C GLY A 231 -5.81 19.88 0.82
N THR A 232 -5.34 19.35 -0.32
CA THR A 232 -5.41 20.03 -1.62
C THR A 232 -6.42 19.41 -2.60
N GLY A 233 -6.98 18.26 -2.24
CA GLY A 233 -7.94 17.51 -3.06
C GLY A 233 -9.36 17.54 -2.53
N THR A 234 -10.17 16.59 -2.99
CA THR A 234 -11.61 16.49 -2.71
C THR A 234 -11.93 15.74 -1.43
N ILE A 235 -10.99 14.98 -0.86
CA ILE A 235 -11.11 14.34 0.45
C ILE A 235 -10.90 15.41 1.55
N GLY A 236 -9.90 16.27 1.39
CA GLY A 236 -9.62 17.39 2.28
C GLY A 236 -9.41 16.96 3.74
N MET A 237 -10.20 17.51 4.66
CA MET A 237 -10.15 17.16 6.09
C MET A 237 -10.43 15.69 6.40
N GLY A 238 -10.99 14.95 5.46
CA GLY A 238 -11.20 13.52 5.59
C GLY A 238 -9.90 12.72 5.75
N VAL A 239 -8.80 13.13 5.10
CA VAL A 239 -7.47 12.52 5.29
C VAL A 239 -7.00 12.72 6.75
N VAL A 240 -7.20 13.91 7.32
CA VAL A 240 -6.92 14.20 8.73
C VAL A 240 -7.79 13.34 9.64
N SER A 241 -9.08 13.20 9.32
CA SER A 241 -10.02 12.36 10.06
C SER A 241 -9.57 10.90 10.11
N VAL A 242 -9.14 10.34 8.98
CA VAL A 242 -8.57 8.98 8.92
C VAL A 242 -7.32 8.87 9.80
N ALA A 243 -6.36 9.78 9.64
CA ALA A 243 -5.08 9.71 10.36
C ALA A 243 -5.23 9.87 11.89
N ARG A 244 -6.26 10.58 12.35
CA ARG A 244 -6.56 10.81 13.77
C ARG A 244 -7.50 9.77 14.39
N HIS A 245 -8.16 8.95 13.57
CA HIS A 245 -9.12 7.98 14.10
C HIS A 245 -8.43 6.97 15.02
N PRO A 246 -8.98 6.69 16.23
CA PRO A 246 -8.32 5.83 17.23
C PRO A 246 -7.91 4.45 16.72
N ALA A 247 -8.71 3.85 15.83
CA ALA A 247 -8.38 2.55 15.24
C ALA A 247 -7.16 2.60 14.29
N PHE A 248 -6.80 3.78 13.77
CA PHE A 248 -5.75 3.96 12.77
C PHE A 248 -4.55 4.77 13.27
N ALA A 249 -4.69 5.49 14.38
CA ALA A 249 -3.71 6.46 14.87
C ALA A 249 -2.32 5.89 15.17
N ASN A 250 -2.20 4.58 15.37
CA ASN A 250 -0.93 3.88 15.62
C ASN A 250 -0.37 3.17 14.40
N LEU A 251 -1.08 3.18 13.27
CA LEU A 251 -0.63 2.57 12.03
C LEU A 251 0.33 3.50 11.27
N PRO A 252 1.24 2.97 10.45
CA PRO A 252 2.04 3.77 9.54
C PRO A 252 1.19 4.26 8.35
N GLY A 253 1.45 5.48 7.92
CA GLY A 253 0.91 6.06 6.70
C GLY A 253 2.03 6.58 5.81
N VAL A 254 1.90 6.42 4.51
CA VAL A 254 2.84 6.92 3.50
C VAL A 254 2.13 7.92 2.61
N LEU A 255 2.78 9.02 2.29
CA LEU A 255 2.40 9.93 1.21
C LEU A 255 3.05 9.43 -0.08
N GLU A 256 2.23 8.92 -0.99
CA GLU A 256 2.69 8.39 -2.28
C GLU A 256 2.64 9.49 -3.36
N LEU A 257 3.51 10.45 -3.19
CA LEU A 257 3.61 11.69 -3.94
C LEU A 257 5.07 11.99 -4.26
N ASP A 258 5.32 12.91 -5.19
CA ASP A 258 6.66 13.47 -5.30
C ASP A 258 7.06 14.21 -4.01
N LEU A 259 8.36 14.43 -3.83
CA LEU A 259 8.90 14.87 -2.54
C LEU A 259 8.37 16.26 -2.13
N ASP A 260 8.14 17.17 -3.07
CA ASP A 260 7.70 18.53 -2.75
C ASP A 260 6.22 18.55 -2.34
N ASP A 261 5.36 17.81 -3.04
CA ASP A 261 3.95 17.64 -2.68
C ASP A 261 3.80 16.88 -1.36
N ALA A 262 4.63 15.85 -1.15
CA ALA A 262 4.64 15.08 0.09
C ALA A 262 5.05 15.93 1.31
N ARG A 263 6.01 16.86 1.17
CA ARG A 263 6.38 17.83 2.21
C ARG A 263 5.22 18.77 2.55
N GLY A 264 4.51 19.25 1.53
CA GLY A 264 3.31 20.07 1.70
C GLY A 264 2.23 19.32 2.48
N GLY A 265 1.93 18.09 2.08
CA GLY A 265 0.96 17.21 2.74
C GLY A 265 1.36 16.86 4.18
N LEU A 266 2.63 16.56 4.42
CA LEU A 266 3.14 16.29 5.77
C LEU A 266 3.01 17.51 6.70
N THR A 267 3.30 18.71 6.18
CA THR A 267 3.12 19.96 6.91
C THR A 267 1.65 20.16 7.27
N PHE A 268 0.75 20.03 6.31
CA PHE A 268 -0.69 20.11 6.54
C PHE A 268 -1.17 19.12 7.62
N LEU A 269 -0.75 17.86 7.55
CA LEU A 269 -1.13 16.84 8.54
C LEU A 269 -0.58 17.16 9.94
N ARG A 270 0.65 17.70 10.05
CA ARG A 270 1.24 18.14 11.33
C ARG A 270 0.47 19.31 11.94
N GLU A 271 0.13 20.33 11.15
CA GLU A 271 -0.65 21.50 11.58
C GLU A 271 -2.03 21.11 12.12
N HIS A 272 -2.62 20.03 11.60
CA HIS A 272 -3.91 19.51 12.05
C HIS A 272 -3.80 18.40 13.10
N GLY A 273 -2.60 18.17 13.69
CA GLY A 273 -2.41 17.19 14.75
C GLY A 273 -2.69 15.74 14.34
N ALA A 274 -2.48 15.42 13.07
CA ALA A 274 -2.71 14.07 12.49
C ALA A 274 -1.45 13.19 12.49
N VAL A 275 -0.27 13.78 12.76
CA VAL A 275 1.02 13.08 12.80
C VAL A 275 1.49 13.01 14.24
N ASN A 276 1.80 11.80 14.70
CA ASN A 276 2.43 11.57 15.99
C ASN A 276 3.90 12.06 15.92
N PRO A 277 4.40 12.67 16.99
CA PRO A 277 5.78 13.12 17.07
C PRO A 277 6.79 11.95 17.02
#